data_5fb74888ff44905b93bf2d85794ff085
#
_entry.id   5fb74888ff44905b93bf2d85794ff085
#
_cell.length_a   1.000
_cell.length_b   1.000
_cell.length_c   1.000
_cell.angle_alpha   90.00
_cell.angle_beta   90.00
_cell.angle_gamma   90.00
#
_symmetry.space_group_name_H-M   'P 1'
#
loop_
_entity.id
_entity.type
_entity.pdbx_description
1 polymer ?
#
loop_
_entity_poly.entity_id
_entity_poly.type
_entity_poly.pdbx_seq_one_letter_code
_entity_poly.pdbx_strand_id
1 'polypeptide(L)'
;RNGKEYPTSTDYFIPSGKYAPLFTKAFGPTPSTIQIVFPDNSPEKVCAERYEYRDDAGGLVAYGDGQTFNVWNGQKYVSYTIADYPELMAGIARKYPNRAVRAGFDGWNVILTLTFVIPSVRGVAGVWTFTTKGASSSIPQVRNTFDAILEEKGFVRGIIFDLNVKFATSQKPNNNSRYPVVSL
;
A
#
# COMPACT_ATOMS: atom_id res chain seq x y z
N ARG A 1 9.47 -19.69 21.40
CA ARG A 1 9.15 -18.91 20.18
C ARG A 1 10.32 -19.11 19.24
N ASN A 2 10.08 -19.81 18.13
CA ASN A 2 11.07 -20.43 17.24
C ASN A 2 11.86 -19.38 16.43
N GLY A 3 12.79 -18.62 17.00
CA GLY A 3 13.84 -17.87 16.28
C GLY A 3 13.49 -17.08 14.99
N LYS A 4 12.21 -16.94 14.64
CA LYS A 4 11.77 -16.13 13.50
C LYS A 4 11.74 -14.67 13.91
N GLU A 5 12.63 -13.88 13.34
CA GLU A 5 12.54 -12.43 13.42
C GLU A 5 11.29 -11.97 12.67
N TYR A 6 10.36 -11.35 13.40
CA TYR A 6 9.20 -10.70 12.79
C TYR A 6 9.58 -9.24 12.46
N PRO A 7 9.13 -8.69 11.31
CA PRO A 7 9.34 -7.30 11.00
C PRO A 7 8.83 -6.41 12.13
N THR A 8 9.69 -5.57 12.67
CA THR A 8 9.32 -4.60 13.71
C THR A 8 8.64 -3.42 13.02
N SER A 9 7.45 -3.03 13.51
CA SER A 9 6.79 -1.81 13.06
C SER A 9 7.56 -0.58 13.52
N THR A 10 7.77 0.39 12.64
CA THR A 10 8.49 1.63 12.91
C THR A 10 7.59 2.84 12.68
N ASP A 11 7.89 3.96 13.33
CA ASP A 11 7.31 5.28 13.07
C ASP A 11 8.22 6.15 12.21
N TYR A 12 9.06 5.52 11.41
CA TYR A 12 9.93 6.16 10.43
C TYR A 12 10.03 5.33 9.15
N PHE A 13 10.40 5.97 8.06
CA PHE A 13 10.56 5.34 6.75
C PHE A 13 11.90 4.61 6.66
N ILE A 14 11.85 3.36 6.19
CA ILE A 14 13.04 2.54 5.93
C ILE A 14 13.15 2.36 4.41
N PRO A 15 14.13 2.98 3.76
CA PRO A 15 14.33 2.81 2.33
C PRO A 15 14.89 1.43 2.00
N SER A 16 14.54 0.91 0.83
CA SER A 16 15.10 -0.33 0.29
C SER A 16 15.63 -0.15 -1.13
N GLY A 17 16.42 -1.11 -1.60
CA GLY A 17 16.99 -1.10 -2.93
C GLY A 17 18.25 -0.24 -3.07
N LYS A 18 18.73 -0.11 -4.31
CA LYS A 18 20.05 0.50 -4.62
C LYS A 18 20.21 1.97 -4.20
N TYR A 19 19.10 2.69 -4.08
CA TYR A 19 19.11 4.12 -3.73
C TYR A 19 18.90 4.40 -2.24
N ALA A 20 18.76 3.37 -1.40
CA ALA A 20 18.63 3.51 0.04
C ALA A 20 19.72 4.38 0.69
N PRO A 21 21.02 4.29 0.31
CA PRO A 21 22.05 5.16 0.86
C PRO A 21 21.83 6.64 0.55
N LEU A 22 21.31 7.00 -0.62
CA LEU A 22 21.02 8.38 -1.00
C LEU A 22 19.84 8.95 -0.18
N PHE A 23 18.82 8.12 0.08
CA PHE A 23 17.72 8.47 0.95
C PHE A 23 18.22 8.74 2.38
N THR A 24 18.96 7.81 2.94
CA THR A 24 19.52 7.96 4.31
C THR A 24 20.44 9.18 4.44
N LYS A 25 21.21 9.49 3.39
CA LYS A 25 22.03 10.71 3.35
C LYS A 25 21.19 11.99 3.37
N ALA A 26 20.01 11.99 2.71
CA ALA A 26 19.15 13.16 2.63
C ALA A 26 18.31 13.38 3.89
N PHE A 27 17.83 12.32 4.54
CA PHE A 27 16.87 12.39 5.65
C PHE A 27 17.39 11.88 7.00
N GLY A 28 18.57 11.25 7.03
CA GLY A 28 19.05 10.54 8.22
C GLY A 28 18.43 9.13 8.35
N PRO A 29 18.74 8.45 9.49
CA PRO A 29 18.40 7.04 9.67
C PRO A 29 16.93 6.78 10.03
N THR A 30 16.23 7.76 10.61
CA THR A 30 14.86 7.56 11.15
C THR A 30 13.89 8.71 10.80
N PRO A 31 13.70 9.02 9.50
CA PRO A 31 12.79 10.09 9.11
C PRO A 31 11.33 9.67 9.28
N SER A 32 10.56 10.43 10.04
CA SER A 32 9.10 10.22 10.18
C SER A 32 8.29 11.04 9.18
N THR A 33 8.93 12.01 8.51
CA THR A 33 8.33 12.86 7.47
C THR A 33 9.27 12.95 6.29
N ILE A 34 8.75 12.82 5.07
CA ILE A 34 9.49 13.05 3.83
C ILE A 34 8.65 13.88 2.87
N GLN A 35 9.30 14.78 2.14
CA GLN A 35 8.62 15.53 1.08
C GLN A 35 8.61 14.73 -0.21
N ILE A 36 7.43 14.60 -0.80
CA ILE A 36 7.19 13.86 -2.03
C ILE A 36 6.46 14.72 -3.06
N VAL A 37 6.59 14.37 -4.33
CA VAL A 37 5.87 14.97 -5.45
C VAL A 37 5.32 13.86 -6.34
N PHE A 38 4.06 13.93 -6.69
CA PHE A 38 3.47 13.01 -7.66
C PHE A 38 3.88 13.37 -9.09
N PRO A 39 4.36 12.42 -9.89
CA PRO A 39 4.79 12.67 -11.27
C PRO A 39 3.63 12.74 -12.29
N ASP A 40 2.43 12.30 -11.91
CA ASP A 40 1.24 12.23 -12.76
C ASP A 40 0.00 12.65 -11.95
N ASN A 41 -1.11 12.96 -12.64
CA ASN A 41 -2.40 13.27 -12.02
C ASN A 41 -3.31 12.06 -11.89
N SER A 42 -3.03 10.97 -12.61
CA SER A 42 -3.86 9.77 -12.64
C SER A 42 -3.71 8.97 -11.34
N PRO A 43 -4.80 8.81 -10.54
CA PRO A 43 -4.75 8.02 -9.31
C PRO A 43 -4.26 6.60 -9.54
N GLU A 44 -4.61 5.97 -10.66
CA GLU A 44 -4.23 4.61 -11.02
C GLU A 44 -2.71 4.45 -11.18
N LYS A 45 -1.99 5.55 -11.48
CA LYS A 45 -0.53 5.54 -11.63
C LYS A 45 0.22 5.92 -10.37
N VAL A 46 -0.34 6.83 -9.57
CA VAL A 46 0.41 7.45 -8.46
C VAL A 46 -0.16 7.20 -7.07
N CYS A 47 -1.44 6.81 -6.97
CA CYS A 47 -2.13 6.50 -5.72
C CYS A 47 -3.05 5.29 -5.91
N ALA A 48 -2.49 4.20 -6.45
CA ALA A 48 -3.24 3.04 -6.89
C ALA A 48 -3.68 2.17 -5.72
N GLU A 49 -4.98 1.90 -5.67
CA GLU A 49 -5.57 0.97 -4.72
C GLU A 49 -6.00 -0.29 -5.45
N ARG A 50 -5.67 -1.45 -4.89
CA ARG A 50 -6.08 -2.72 -5.45
C ARG A 50 -6.35 -3.76 -4.37
N TYR A 51 -7.13 -4.77 -4.73
CA TYR A 51 -7.28 -5.99 -3.94
C TYR A 51 -6.19 -6.99 -4.29
N GLU A 52 -5.64 -7.65 -3.27
CA GLU A 52 -4.72 -8.77 -3.44
C GLU A 52 -5.16 -9.97 -2.62
N TYR A 53 -5.07 -11.14 -3.20
CA TYR A 53 -5.20 -12.40 -2.50
C TYR A 53 -3.86 -13.15 -2.58
N ARG A 54 -3.34 -13.55 -1.44
CA ARG A 54 -2.09 -14.29 -1.35
C ARG A 54 -2.32 -15.64 -0.68
N ASP A 55 -1.58 -16.65 -1.12
CA ASP A 55 -1.56 -17.97 -0.46
C ASP A 55 -0.83 -17.92 0.91
N ASP A 56 -0.78 -19.06 1.59
CA ASP A 56 -0.16 -19.15 2.90
C ASP A 56 1.37 -18.99 2.87
N ALA A 57 2.00 -19.23 1.72
CA ALA A 57 3.42 -18.97 1.49
C ALA A 57 3.72 -17.50 1.15
N GLY A 58 2.67 -16.66 0.97
CA GLY A 58 2.78 -15.26 0.61
C GLY A 58 2.80 -15.00 -0.91
N GLY A 59 2.66 -16.04 -1.73
CA GLY A 59 2.55 -15.93 -3.19
C GLY A 59 1.30 -15.17 -3.61
N LEU A 60 1.42 -14.28 -4.61
CA LEU A 60 0.29 -13.53 -5.15
C LEU A 60 -0.57 -14.47 -6.03
N VAL A 61 -1.77 -14.79 -5.56
CA VAL A 61 -2.71 -15.68 -6.27
C VAL A 61 -3.61 -14.90 -7.20
N ALA A 62 -4.11 -13.75 -6.72
CA ALA A 62 -4.96 -12.89 -7.53
C ALA A 62 -4.81 -11.42 -7.10
N TYR A 63 -5.08 -10.51 -8.02
CA TYR A 63 -5.16 -9.07 -7.76
C TYR A 63 -6.13 -8.40 -8.73
N GLY A 64 -6.71 -7.29 -8.34
CA GLY A 64 -7.64 -6.52 -9.17
C GLY A 64 -8.12 -5.23 -8.52
N ASP A 65 -8.96 -4.51 -9.25
CA ASP A 65 -9.53 -3.21 -8.86
C ASP A 65 -10.94 -3.31 -8.23
N GLY A 66 -11.48 -4.52 -8.12
CA GLY A 66 -12.85 -4.78 -7.67
C GLY A 66 -13.83 -5.05 -8.81
N GLN A 67 -13.48 -4.76 -10.06
CA GLN A 67 -14.27 -5.06 -11.26
C GLN A 67 -13.58 -6.10 -12.14
N THR A 68 -12.27 -5.94 -12.33
CA THR A 68 -11.43 -6.85 -13.08
C THR A 68 -10.38 -7.47 -12.17
N PHE A 69 -10.19 -8.78 -12.27
CA PHE A 69 -9.20 -9.52 -11.50
C PHE A 69 -8.30 -10.35 -12.38
N ASN A 70 -7.01 -10.34 -12.06
CA ASN A 70 -6.01 -11.18 -12.66
C ASN A 70 -5.72 -12.34 -11.70
N VAL A 71 -5.92 -13.55 -12.16
CA VAL A 71 -5.79 -14.78 -11.34
C VAL A 71 -4.70 -15.66 -11.90
N TRP A 72 -3.81 -16.13 -11.02
CA TRP A 72 -2.76 -17.07 -11.39
C TRP A 72 -3.32 -18.45 -11.70
N ASN A 73 -3.09 -18.94 -12.93
CA ASN A 73 -3.58 -20.25 -13.36
C ASN A 73 -2.54 -21.39 -13.25
N GLY A 74 -1.38 -21.12 -12.69
CA GLY A 74 -0.25 -22.03 -12.61
C GLY A 74 0.90 -21.69 -13.57
N GLN A 75 0.64 -20.90 -14.61
CA GLN A 75 1.63 -20.49 -15.63
C GLN A 75 1.68 -18.98 -15.85
N LYS A 76 0.52 -18.31 -15.84
CA LYS A 76 0.36 -16.88 -16.06
C LYS A 76 -0.85 -16.32 -15.34
N TYR A 77 -0.92 -15.01 -15.22
CA TYR A 77 -2.15 -14.33 -14.80
C TYR A 77 -3.14 -14.25 -15.97
N VAL A 78 -4.39 -14.61 -15.69
CA VAL A 78 -5.51 -14.53 -16.63
C VAL A 78 -6.51 -13.53 -16.07
N SER A 79 -6.97 -12.60 -16.92
CA SER A 79 -7.91 -11.55 -16.53
C SER A 79 -9.37 -12.05 -16.61
N TYR A 80 -10.15 -11.70 -15.60
CA TYR A 80 -11.58 -11.98 -15.47
C TYR A 80 -12.31 -10.74 -15.01
N THR A 81 -13.56 -10.56 -15.41
CA THR A 81 -14.45 -9.53 -14.86
C THR A 81 -15.34 -10.12 -13.78
N ILE A 82 -15.68 -9.35 -12.76
CA ILE A 82 -16.64 -9.79 -11.74
C ILE A 82 -18.04 -9.95 -12.33
N ALA A 83 -18.40 -9.16 -13.36
CA ALA A 83 -19.68 -9.30 -14.04
C ALA A 83 -19.88 -10.68 -14.68
N ASP A 84 -18.80 -11.23 -15.28
CA ASP A 84 -18.82 -12.56 -15.91
C ASP A 84 -18.60 -13.69 -14.90
N TYR A 85 -17.90 -13.41 -13.79
CA TYR A 85 -17.55 -14.40 -12.76
C TYR A 85 -17.81 -13.85 -11.35
N PRO A 86 -19.07 -13.67 -10.94
CA PRO A 86 -19.40 -13.07 -9.63
C PRO A 86 -18.91 -13.91 -8.44
N GLU A 87 -18.72 -15.22 -8.63
CA GLU A 87 -18.21 -16.13 -7.61
C GLU A 87 -16.67 -16.15 -7.51
N LEU A 88 -15.97 -15.38 -8.34
CA LEU A 88 -14.51 -15.44 -8.45
C LEU A 88 -13.82 -15.20 -7.10
N MET A 89 -14.19 -14.13 -6.41
CA MET A 89 -13.57 -13.77 -5.14
C MET A 89 -13.85 -14.79 -4.04
N ALA A 90 -15.10 -15.26 -3.94
CA ALA A 90 -15.48 -16.31 -3.00
C ALA A 90 -14.84 -17.66 -3.35
N GLY A 91 -14.71 -17.98 -4.65
CA GLY A 91 -14.03 -19.17 -5.13
C GLY A 91 -12.57 -19.23 -4.76
N ILE A 92 -11.86 -18.12 -4.90
CA ILE A 92 -10.45 -18.02 -4.48
C ILE A 92 -10.32 -18.15 -2.96
N ALA A 93 -11.16 -17.48 -2.18
CA ALA A 93 -11.16 -17.56 -0.73
C ALA A 93 -11.41 -18.99 -0.23
N ARG A 94 -12.35 -19.72 -0.85
CA ARG A 94 -12.62 -21.15 -0.54
C ARG A 94 -11.42 -22.07 -0.85
N LYS A 95 -10.68 -21.79 -1.91
CA LYS A 95 -9.49 -22.57 -2.29
C LYS A 95 -8.33 -22.42 -1.28
N TYR A 96 -8.29 -21.29 -0.56
CA TYR A 96 -7.23 -20.97 0.40
C TYR A 96 -7.81 -20.61 1.78
N PRO A 97 -8.48 -21.55 2.47
CA PRO A 97 -9.29 -21.27 3.66
C PRO A 97 -8.49 -20.84 4.91
N ASN A 98 -7.20 -21.14 4.95
CA ASN A 98 -6.35 -20.83 6.12
C ASN A 98 -5.92 -19.35 6.20
N ARG A 99 -6.28 -18.53 5.21
CA ARG A 99 -6.02 -17.09 5.25
C ARG A 99 -6.92 -16.40 6.25
N ALA A 100 -6.31 -15.64 7.14
CA ALA A 100 -7.06 -14.79 8.06
C ALA A 100 -7.91 -13.78 7.27
N VAL A 101 -9.21 -13.74 7.54
CA VAL A 101 -10.11 -12.72 7.00
C VAL A 101 -9.66 -11.36 7.52
N ARG A 102 -9.30 -10.47 6.59
CA ARG A 102 -8.97 -9.08 6.88
C ARG A 102 -9.85 -8.19 6.02
N ALA A 103 -10.19 -7.09 6.26
CA ALA A 103 -11.05 -6.11 5.57
C ALA A 103 -11.64 -6.53 4.19
N GLY A 104 -12.92 -6.50 4.10
CA GLY A 104 -13.70 -6.35 2.88
C GLY A 104 -14.14 -7.65 2.21
N PHE A 105 -13.23 -8.42 1.67
CA PHE A 105 -13.56 -9.63 0.92
C PHE A 105 -12.82 -10.82 1.51
N ASP A 106 -13.50 -11.79 2.02
CA ASP A 106 -13.03 -13.02 2.68
C ASP A 106 -11.56 -13.43 2.38
N GLY A 107 -10.61 -12.88 3.13
CA GLY A 107 -9.17 -13.11 2.96
C GLY A 107 -8.46 -12.20 1.95
N TRP A 108 -9.17 -11.36 1.22
CA TRP A 108 -8.57 -10.35 0.36
C TRP A 108 -8.00 -9.18 1.18
N ASN A 109 -6.87 -8.63 0.73
CA ASN A 109 -6.28 -7.44 1.31
C ASN A 109 -6.43 -6.27 0.35
N VAL A 110 -6.82 -5.13 0.87
CA VAL A 110 -6.71 -3.86 0.14
C VAL A 110 -5.28 -3.35 0.30
N ILE A 111 -4.65 -3.00 -0.81
CA ILE A 111 -3.28 -2.49 -0.88
C ILE A 111 -3.31 -1.14 -1.57
N LEU A 112 -2.82 -0.11 -0.91
CA LEU A 112 -2.53 1.18 -1.53
C LEU A 112 -1.04 1.25 -1.89
N THR A 113 -0.74 1.61 -3.13
CA THR A 113 0.61 1.89 -3.62
C THR A 113 0.70 3.35 -4.04
N LEU A 114 1.59 4.09 -3.39
CA LEU A 114 1.99 5.42 -3.82
C LEU A 114 3.21 5.34 -4.71
N THR A 115 3.22 6.09 -5.82
CA THR A 115 4.36 6.24 -6.72
C THR A 115 4.70 7.73 -6.81
N PHE A 116 5.89 8.09 -6.39
CA PHE A 116 6.27 9.50 -6.22
C PHE A 116 7.76 9.73 -6.47
N VAL A 117 8.12 11.01 -6.59
CA VAL A 117 9.50 11.49 -6.61
C VAL A 117 9.80 12.12 -5.25
N ILE A 118 11.03 11.99 -4.79
CA ILE A 118 11.54 12.66 -3.60
C ILE A 118 12.53 13.75 -4.06
N PRO A 119 12.12 15.02 -4.09
CA PRO A 119 12.95 16.10 -4.67
C PRO A 119 14.30 16.31 -3.97
N SER A 120 14.37 16.05 -2.67
CA SER A 120 15.59 16.19 -1.87
C SER A 120 16.61 15.08 -2.10
N VAL A 121 16.22 13.95 -2.69
CA VAL A 121 17.13 12.84 -3.01
C VAL A 121 17.66 13.01 -4.44
N ARG A 122 18.79 13.69 -4.57
CA ARG A 122 19.43 13.95 -5.87
C ARG A 122 20.15 12.70 -6.41
N GLY A 123 20.25 12.61 -7.74
CA GLY A 123 20.94 11.50 -8.42
C GLY A 123 20.10 10.23 -8.62
N VAL A 124 18.80 10.30 -8.35
CA VAL A 124 17.86 9.23 -8.67
C VAL A 124 17.09 9.59 -9.93
N ALA A 125 17.31 8.80 -10.99
CA ALA A 125 16.47 8.84 -12.18
C ALA A 125 15.38 7.78 -12.02
N GLY A 126 14.17 8.19 -11.59
CA GLY A 126 13.06 7.27 -11.40
C GLY A 126 12.12 7.70 -10.27
N VAL A 127 11.25 6.78 -9.90
CA VAL A 127 10.25 6.98 -8.87
C VAL A 127 10.49 6.08 -7.67
N TRP A 128 9.99 6.50 -6.52
CA TRP A 128 9.90 5.72 -5.30
C TRP A 128 8.49 5.14 -5.20
N THR A 129 8.38 3.99 -4.56
CA THR A 129 7.09 3.40 -4.24
C THR A 129 6.96 3.16 -2.74
N PHE A 130 5.79 3.42 -2.22
CA PHE A 130 5.40 3.09 -0.85
C PHE A 130 4.11 2.29 -0.89
N THR A 131 4.04 1.20 -0.12
CA THR A 131 2.87 0.32 -0.10
C THR A 131 2.36 0.16 1.32
N THR A 132 1.05 0.29 1.50
CA THR A 132 0.39 0.07 2.80
C THR A 132 -0.83 -0.83 2.68
N LYS A 133 -1.09 -1.60 3.75
CA LYS A 133 -2.26 -2.48 3.93
C LYS A 133 -3.23 -1.97 5.00
N GLY A 134 -3.03 -0.74 5.46
CA GLY A 134 -3.83 -0.14 6.52
C GLY A 134 -5.22 0.28 6.05
N ALA A 135 -6.10 -0.67 5.72
CA ALA A 135 -7.41 -0.45 5.13
C ALA A 135 -8.32 0.49 5.96
N SER A 136 -8.23 0.44 7.29
CA SER A 136 -9.00 1.30 8.19
C SER A 136 -8.20 2.46 8.81
N SER A 137 -6.95 2.66 8.38
CA SER A 137 -6.05 3.67 8.97
C SER A 137 -5.31 4.48 7.90
N SER A 138 -4.21 3.95 7.36
CA SER A 138 -3.36 4.69 6.41
C SER A 138 -4.06 4.95 5.07
N ILE A 139 -4.77 3.96 4.51
CA ILE A 139 -5.41 4.09 3.20
C ILE A 139 -6.42 5.25 3.18
N PRO A 140 -7.39 5.33 4.11
CA PRO A 140 -8.32 6.45 4.13
C PRO A 140 -7.63 7.81 4.32
N GLN A 141 -6.61 7.91 5.18
CA GLN A 141 -5.93 9.18 5.42
C GLN A 141 -5.17 9.67 4.18
N VAL A 142 -4.50 8.78 3.48
CA VAL A 142 -3.80 9.12 2.24
C VAL A 142 -4.79 9.47 1.13
N ARG A 143 -5.81 8.62 0.92
CA ARG A 143 -6.82 8.82 -0.13
C ARG A 143 -7.60 10.10 0.05
N ASN A 144 -8.10 10.37 1.26
CA ASN A 144 -8.89 11.57 1.53
C ASN A 144 -8.11 12.85 1.21
N THR A 145 -6.83 12.92 1.58
CA THR A 145 -5.99 14.09 1.24
C THR A 145 -5.72 14.17 -0.26
N PHE A 146 -5.34 13.05 -0.89
CA PHE A 146 -5.07 13.00 -2.32
C PHE A 146 -6.28 13.42 -3.15
N ASP A 147 -7.44 12.83 -2.87
CA ASP A 147 -8.68 13.07 -3.60
C ASP A 147 -9.19 14.51 -3.37
N ALA A 148 -9.12 15.02 -2.13
CA ALA A 148 -9.50 16.40 -1.82
C ALA A 148 -8.66 17.43 -2.60
N ILE A 149 -7.35 17.23 -2.69
CA ILE A 149 -6.49 18.13 -3.46
C ILE A 149 -6.76 18.02 -4.97
N LEU A 150 -6.94 16.78 -5.47
CA LEU A 150 -7.26 16.55 -6.88
C LEU A 150 -8.61 17.20 -7.25
N GLU A 151 -9.62 17.10 -6.39
CA GLU A 151 -10.93 17.72 -6.58
C GLU A 151 -10.86 19.26 -6.51
N GLU A 152 -10.18 19.81 -5.52
CA GLU A 152 -10.07 21.25 -5.32
C GLU A 152 -9.25 21.95 -6.39
N LYS A 153 -8.11 21.36 -6.78
CA LYS A 153 -7.13 21.98 -7.68
C LYS A 153 -7.21 21.49 -9.11
N GLY A 154 -7.84 20.34 -9.37
CA GLY A 154 -7.84 19.65 -10.66
C GLY A 154 -6.55 18.92 -11.00
N PHE A 155 -5.54 18.96 -10.13
CA PHE A 155 -4.26 18.30 -10.33
C PHE A 155 -3.54 18.05 -9.01
N VAL A 156 -2.69 17.04 -8.98
CA VAL A 156 -1.75 16.72 -7.88
C VAL A 156 -0.29 16.74 -8.34
N ARG A 157 -0.08 16.63 -9.65
CA ARG A 157 1.25 16.62 -10.25
C ARG A 157 2.01 17.91 -9.92
N GLY A 158 3.23 17.74 -9.38
CA GLY A 158 4.10 18.88 -9.05
C GLY A 158 3.80 19.55 -7.71
N ILE A 159 2.70 19.19 -7.02
CA ILE A 159 2.46 19.66 -5.65
C ILE A 159 3.36 18.88 -4.69
N ILE A 160 3.94 19.61 -3.74
CA ILE A 160 4.74 19.01 -2.66
C ILE A 160 3.79 18.56 -1.55
N PHE A 161 3.89 17.29 -1.17
CA PHE A 161 3.18 16.71 -0.04
C PHE A 161 4.18 16.28 1.03
N ASP A 162 3.79 16.41 2.29
CA ASP A 162 4.50 15.79 3.41
C ASP A 162 3.91 14.39 3.66
N LEU A 163 4.65 13.36 3.29
CA LEU A 163 4.30 11.98 3.64
C LEU A 163 4.81 11.70 5.04
N ASN A 164 3.88 11.41 5.96
CA ASN A 164 4.16 11.26 7.38
C ASN A 164 3.88 9.83 7.82
N VAL A 165 4.67 9.34 8.80
CA VAL A 165 4.37 8.11 9.52
C VAL A 165 4.43 8.35 11.03
N LYS A 166 3.42 7.86 11.75
CA LYS A 166 3.36 7.95 13.22
C LYS A 166 2.68 6.72 13.81
N PHE A 167 2.97 6.40 15.06
CA PHE A 167 2.19 5.38 15.76
C PHE A 167 0.82 5.91 16.18
N ALA A 168 -0.20 5.11 15.93
CA ALA A 168 -1.51 5.22 16.56
C ALA A 168 -1.72 4.04 17.53
N THR A 169 -2.54 4.26 18.54
CA THR A 169 -2.95 3.22 19.48
C THR A 169 -4.35 2.69 19.09
N SER A 170 -4.54 1.39 19.19
CA SER A 170 -5.85 0.78 18.96
C SER A 170 -6.89 1.34 19.91
N GLN A 171 -8.06 1.68 19.37
CA GLN A 171 -9.23 2.10 20.17
C GLN A 171 -10.17 0.94 20.50
N LYS A 172 -9.81 -0.29 20.14
CA LYS A 172 -10.62 -1.47 20.47
C LYS A 172 -10.54 -1.75 21.97
N PRO A 173 -11.66 -2.09 22.61
CA PRO A 173 -11.66 -2.47 24.02
C PRO A 173 -10.64 -3.58 24.30
N ASN A 174 -9.92 -3.44 25.40
CA ASN A 174 -8.86 -4.38 25.84
C ASN A 174 -7.71 -4.59 24.85
N ASN A 175 -7.48 -3.65 23.94
CA ASN A 175 -6.39 -3.71 22.96
C ASN A 175 -5.61 -2.40 22.94
N ASN A 176 -4.42 -2.39 23.52
CA ASN A 176 -3.48 -1.26 23.53
C ASN A 176 -2.39 -1.39 22.47
N SER A 177 -2.59 -2.21 21.43
CA SER A 177 -1.56 -2.37 20.38
C SER A 177 -1.32 -1.06 19.64
N ARG A 178 -0.05 -0.75 19.43
CA ARG A 178 0.39 0.38 18.62
C ARG A 178 0.69 -0.11 17.20
N TYR A 179 0.33 0.69 16.22
CA TYR A 179 0.57 0.40 14.80
C TYR A 179 0.93 1.67 14.04
N PRO A 180 1.78 1.59 13.01
CA PRO A 180 2.14 2.74 12.20
C PRO A 180 0.96 3.15 11.30
N VAL A 181 0.74 4.43 11.21
CA VAL A 181 -0.24 5.07 10.32
C VAL A 181 0.48 6.07 9.45
N VAL A 182 0.22 5.97 8.15
CA VAL A 182 0.77 6.89 7.15
C VAL A 182 -0.32 7.86 6.69
N SER A 183 0.06 9.12 6.49
CA SER A 183 -0.82 10.19 5.99
C SER A 183 -0.05 11.10 5.03
N LEU A 184 -0.79 11.80 4.17
CA LEU A 184 -0.34 12.92 3.35
C LEU A 184 -0.68 14.23 4.03
#